data_fa9e234b7a68dc95471daa9930e9cbaf
#
_entry.id   fa9e234b7a68dc95471daa9930e9cbaf
#
_cell.length_a   1.000
_cell.length_b   1.000
_cell.length_c   1.000
_cell.angle_alpha   90.00
_cell.angle_beta   90.00
_cell.angle_gamma   90.00
#
_symmetry.space_group_name_H-M   'P 1'
#
loop_
_entity.id
_entity.type
_entity.pdbx_description
1 polymer ?
#
loop_
_entity_poly.entity_id
_entity_poly.type
_entity_poly.pdbx_seq_one_letter_code
_entity_poly.pdbx_strand_id
1 'polypeptide(L)'
;MNEIYHIPAMLRETIQGLNIQPNGLYVDVTFGGGGHSRAILDPSNSPSGEGIKKLYSFDQDLDAYHNAMEQGSIVPEFQCFNEQKWQFVHSNFRYLRNFMDYYGVEQIDGLLGDLGVSFHHFDCPERGFSFRFSAPLDMRMNQTGGKTAADILNTYSEEDLARVLYMYGEMNNSRQIAKKIVSARSKKAIERTEELVAMLVGKTPSLPLQGGTDGQELDIPTGAKKELAKLFQALRIEVNDEMGALREMLMAAKDLLKPGGRIVILTYHSLEDRIVKNFLRSGNLDGKIEKDFYGNILSPFKVIEKGLTASAEEVEHNPRARSAKLRVAEKLAEKEEKGLNG
;
A
#
# COMPACT_ATOMS: atom_id res chain seq x y z
N MET A 1 -10.50 -27.46 2.96
CA MET A 1 -10.75 -26.29 3.83
C MET A 1 -10.22 -25.12 3.03
N ASN A 2 -11.10 -24.21 2.57
CA ASN A 2 -10.65 -23.00 1.86
C ASN A 2 -9.88 -22.17 2.89
N GLU A 3 -8.57 -22.09 2.73
CA GLU A 3 -7.77 -21.12 3.47
C GLU A 3 -8.35 -19.74 3.16
N ILE A 4 -8.78 -19.03 4.20
CA ILE A 4 -9.22 -17.65 4.09
C ILE A 4 -7.97 -16.86 3.69
N TYR A 5 -7.82 -16.57 2.42
CA TYR A 5 -6.62 -15.98 1.80
C TYR A 5 -6.23 -14.65 2.46
N HIS A 6 -7.17 -13.91 3.05
CA HIS A 6 -6.89 -12.65 3.76
C HIS A 6 -8.12 -12.09 4.48
N ILE A 7 -7.97 -11.75 5.76
CA ILE A 7 -8.95 -10.92 6.48
C ILE A 7 -8.53 -9.46 6.27
N PRO A 8 -9.35 -8.64 5.56
CA PRO A 8 -9.01 -7.24 5.34
C PRO A 8 -8.98 -6.47 6.66
N ALA A 9 -7.99 -5.61 6.84
CA ALA A 9 -7.86 -4.83 8.06
C ALA A 9 -8.97 -3.78 8.16
N MET A 10 -9.55 -3.64 9.36
CA MET A 10 -10.55 -2.62 9.69
C MET A 10 -11.67 -2.52 8.64
N LEU A 11 -12.16 -3.68 8.16
CA LEU A 11 -13.13 -3.77 7.06
C LEU A 11 -14.37 -2.92 7.32
N ARG A 12 -14.96 -3.05 8.52
CA ARG A 12 -16.18 -2.34 8.89
C ARG A 12 -16.00 -0.83 8.84
N GLU A 13 -14.95 -0.33 9.49
CA GLU A 13 -14.64 1.09 9.58
C GLU A 13 -14.30 1.67 8.21
N THR A 14 -13.63 0.88 7.38
CA THR A 14 -13.27 1.25 5.99
C THR A 14 -14.51 1.42 5.13
N ILE A 15 -15.44 0.47 5.16
CA ILE A 15 -16.70 0.55 4.39
C ILE A 15 -17.59 1.68 4.92
N GLN A 16 -17.68 1.87 6.23
CA GLN A 16 -18.38 3.01 6.81
C GLN A 16 -17.76 4.35 6.37
N GLY A 17 -16.42 4.41 6.32
CA GLY A 17 -15.69 5.58 5.85
C GLY A 17 -16.00 5.94 4.41
N LEU A 18 -16.14 4.95 3.52
CA LEU A 18 -16.50 5.16 2.12
C LEU A 18 -17.90 5.76 1.94
N ASN A 19 -18.81 5.54 2.89
CA ASN A 19 -20.18 6.05 2.81
C ASN A 19 -20.85 5.71 1.45
N ILE A 20 -20.87 4.43 1.12
CA ILE A 20 -21.26 3.91 -0.19
C ILE A 20 -22.63 4.43 -0.61
N GLN A 21 -22.68 5.10 -1.76
CA GLN A 21 -23.91 5.64 -2.33
C GLN A 21 -24.47 4.70 -3.40
N PRO A 22 -25.81 4.56 -3.52
CA PRO A 22 -26.45 3.80 -4.58
C PRO A 22 -25.99 4.31 -5.96
N ASN A 23 -25.76 3.38 -6.88
CA ASN A 23 -25.32 3.68 -8.23
C ASN A 23 -24.01 4.50 -8.34
N GLY A 24 -23.19 4.54 -7.27
CA GLY A 24 -21.90 5.23 -7.25
C GLY A 24 -20.81 4.47 -8.03
N LEU A 25 -19.79 5.21 -8.44
CA LEU A 25 -18.55 4.69 -9.04
C LEU A 25 -17.44 4.69 -7.99
N TYR A 26 -16.81 3.53 -7.78
CA TYR A 26 -15.78 3.35 -6.77
C TYR A 26 -14.49 2.80 -7.35
N VAL A 27 -13.39 3.11 -6.68
CA VAL A 27 -12.07 2.56 -7.00
C VAL A 27 -11.46 1.98 -5.73
N ASP A 28 -10.99 0.74 -5.81
CA ASP A 28 -10.09 0.12 -4.84
C ASP A 28 -8.71 0.04 -5.48
N VAL A 29 -7.75 0.82 -4.99
CA VAL A 29 -6.42 0.89 -5.59
C VAL A 29 -5.47 -0.22 -5.11
N THR A 30 -5.95 -1.12 -4.24
CA THR A 30 -5.17 -2.17 -3.57
C THR A 30 -6.00 -3.44 -3.41
N PHE A 31 -6.29 -4.12 -4.51
CA PHE A 31 -7.16 -5.30 -4.52
C PHE A 31 -6.68 -6.41 -3.57
N GLY A 32 -5.38 -6.79 -3.64
CA GLY A 32 -4.80 -7.85 -2.82
C GLY A 32 -5.60 -9.15 -2.87
N GLY A 33 -6.19 -9.54 -1.73
CA GLY A 33 -7.08 -10.69 -1.61
C GLY A 33 -8.55 -10.42 -1.97
N GLY A 34 -8.89 -9.21 -2.39
CA GLY A 34 -10.24 -8.81 -2.81
C GLY A 34 -11.26 -8.62 -1.68
N GLY A 35 -10.84 -8.65 -0.41
CA GLY A 35 -11.75 -8.56 0.73
C GLY A 35 -12.50 -7.24 0.79
N HIS A 36 -11.81 -6.11 0.65
CA HIS A 36 -12.42 -4.79 0.59
C HIS A 36 -13.28 -4.62 -0.68
N SER A 37 -12.77 -5.04 -1.83
CA SER A 37 -13.51 -4.98 -3.10
C SER A 37 -14.83 -5.75 -3.02
N ARG A 38 -14.86 -6.95 -2.42
CA ARG A 38 -16.10 -7.71 -2.18
C ARG A 38 -17.08 -6.93 -1.33
N ALA A 39 -16.61 -6.34 -0.24
CA ALA A 39 -17.47 -5.55 0.64
C ALA A 39 -18.03 -4.28 -0.04
N ILE A 40 -17.26 -3.64 -0.94
CA ILE A 40 -17.76 -2.51 -1.73
C ILE A 40 -18.86 -2.96 -2.71
N LEU A 41 -18.72 -4.14 -3.28
CA LEU A 41 -19.68 -4.71 -4.25
C LEU A 41 -20.96 -5.23 -3.57
N ASP A 42 -20.91 -5.57 -2.28
CA ASP A 42 -22.06 -6.08 -1.54
C ASP A 42 -23.16 -5.01 -1.42
N PRO A 43 -24.35 -5.23 -2.01
CA PRO A 43 -25.45 -4.26 -1.97
C PRO A 43 -25.90 -3.92 -0.54
N SER A 44 -25.70 -4.83 0.43
CA SER A 44 -26.09 -4.59 1.83
C SER A 44 -25.31 -3.45 2.49
N ASN A 45 -24.17 -3.09 1.94
CA ASN A 45 -23.34 -1.96 2.40
C ASN A 45 -23.77 -0.60 1.80
N SER A 46 -24.78 -0.60 0.90
CA SER A 46 -25.43 0.62 0.40
C SER A 46 -26.71 0.89 1.19
N PRO A 47 -27.01 2.14 1.57
CA PRO A 47 -28.18 2.49 2.39
C PRO A 47 -29.54 2.04 1.81
N SER A 48 -29.66 1.99 0.47
CA SER A 48 -30.89 1.55 -0.21
C SER A 48 -30.91 0.05 -0.52
N GLY A 49 -29.78 -0.67 -0.35
CA GLY A 49 -29.65 -2.05 -0.81
C GLY A 49 -29.54 -2.20 -2.33
N GLU A 50 -29.45 -1.11 -3.10
CA GLU A 50 -29.36 -1.16 -4.57
C GLU A 50 -27.95 -1.47 -5.08
N GLY A 51 -26.95 -1.30 -4.21
CA GLY A 51 -25.54 -1.48 -4.56
C GLY A 51 -24.98 -0.35 -5.44
N ILE A 52 -23.76 -0.56 -5.89
CA ILE A 52 -23.00 0.42 -6.69
C ILE A 52 -23.21 0.20 -8.19
N LYS A 53 -22.86 1.21 -8.99
CA LYS A 53 -22.84 1.13 -10.45
C LYS A 53 -21.65 0.33 -10.95
N LYS A 54 -20.42 0.68 -10.49
CA LYS A 54 -19.19 0.01 -10.91
C LYS A 54 -18.07 0.19 -9.89
N LEU A 55 -17.25 -0.86 -9.77
CA LEU A 55 -15.99 -0.86 -9.04
C LEU A 55 -14.82 -1.14 -10.01
N TYR A 56 -13.77 -0.34 -9.92
CA TYR A 56 -12.47 -0.61 -10.53
C TYR A 56 -11.49 -0.99 -9.43
N SER A 57 -10.90 -2.19 -9.54
CA SER A 57 -9.93 -2.68 -8.54
C SER A 57 -8.56 -2.83 -9.17
N PHE A 58 -7.57 -2.15 -8.60
CA PHE A 58 -6.19 -2.15 -9.07
C PHE A 58 -5.32 -3.09 -8.23
N ASP A 59 -4.44 -3.79 -8.88
CA ASP A 59 -3.25 -4.38 -8.28
C ASP A 59 -2.16 -4.55 -9.33
N GLN A 60 -0.91 -4.39 -8.91
CA GLN A 60 0.25 -4.59 -9.80
C GLN A 60 0.85 -5.98 -9.68
N ASP A 61 0.45 -6.75 -8.65
CA ASP A 61 0.94 -8.10 -8.43
C ASP A 61 0.22 -9.10 -9.33
N LEU A 62 1.00 -9.99 -9.95
CA LEU A 62 0.47 -11.05 -10.79
C LEU A 62 -0.32 -12.08 -9.96
N ASP A 63 0.09 -12.32 -8.71
CA ASP A 63 -0.63 -13.23 -7.80
C ASP A 63 -2.02 -12.69 -7.47
N ALA A 64 -2.14 -11.36 -7.25
CA ALA A 64 -3.45 -10.71 -7.07
C ALA A 64 -4.31 -10.82 -8.34
N TYR A 65 -3.70 -10.71 -9.53
CA TYR A 65 -4.40 -10.91 -10.81
C TYR A 65 -4.93 -12.34 -10.94
N HIS A 66 -4.10 -13.35 -10.68
CA HIS A 66 -4.53 -14.76 -10.72
C HIS A 66 -5.65 -15.01 -9.70
N ASN A 67 -5.48 -14.53 -8.47
CA ASN A 67 -6.52 -14.62 -7.45
C ASN A 67 -7.84 -13.95 -7.89
N ALA A 68 -7.78 -12.78 -8.52
CA ALA A 68 -8.95 -12.11 -9.07
C ALA A 68 -9.65 -12.94 -10.15
N MET A 69 -8.87 -13.55 -11.06
CA MET A 69 -9.42 -14.38 -12.14
C MET A 69 -10.00 -15.70 -11.62
N GLU A 70 -9.35 -16.35 -10.66
CA GLU A 70 -9.85 -17.59 -10.04
C GLU A 70 -11.10 -17.32 -9.20
N GLN A 71 -11.13 -16.27 -8.41
CA GLN A 71 -12.31 -15.90 -7.61
C GLN A 71 -13.49 -15.50 -8.49
N GLY A 72 -13.26 -14.85 -9.61
CA GLY A 72 -14.29 -14.59 -10.61
C GLY A 72 -14.97 -15.87 -11.12
N SER A 73 -14.29 -17.02 -11.02
CA SER A 73 -14.81 -18.33 -11.40
C SER A 73 -15.48 -19.11 -10.25
N ILE A 74 -15.10 -18.85 -9.01
CA ILE A 74 -15.42 -19.71 -7.86
C ILE A 74 -16.35 -19.02 -6.84
N VAL A 75 -16.26 -17.69 -6.68
CA VAL A 75 -17.03 -16.95 -5.68
C VAL A 75 -18.32 -16.43 -6.31
N PRO A 76 -19.51 -16.88 -5.84
CA PRO A 76 -20.80 -16.47 -6.40
C PRO A 76 -20.96 -14.96 -6.46
N GLU A 77 -20.42 -14.21 -5.48
CA GLU A 77 -20.46 -12.76 -5.45
C GLU A 77 -19.71 -12.13 -6.62
N PHE A 78 -18.60 -12.73 -7.11
CA PHE A 78 -17.91 -12.27 -8.32
C PHE A 78 -18.50 -12.86 -9.60
N GLN A 79 -19.14 -14.03 -9.57
CA GLN A 79 -19.89 -14.59 -10.73
C GLN A 79 -21.15 -13.80 -11.04
N CYS A 80 -21.77 -13.21 -10.00
CA CYS A 80 -22.91 -12.31 -10.17
C CYS A 80 -22.49 -10.91 -10.68
N PHE A 81 -21.22 -10.59 -10.60
CA PHE A 81 -20.63 -9.36 -11.12
C PHE A 81 -20.24 -9.61 -12.58
N ASN A 82 -21.23 -9.51 -13.44
CA ASN A 82 -20.95 -9.42 -14.85
C ASN A 82 -19.92 -8.26 -15.05
N GLU A 83 -19.11 -8.31 -16.09
CA GLU A 83 -18.09 -7.30 -16.45
C GLU A 83 -18.60 -5.85 -16.37
N GLN A 84 -19.90 -5.65 -16.27
CA GLN A 84 -20.55 -4.35 -16.11
C GLN A 84 -20.36 -3.73 -14.72
N LYS A 85 -20.30 -4.53 -13.63
CA LYS A 85 -20.22 -3.99 -12.26
C LYS A 85 -18.82 -3.98 -11.66
N TRP A 86 -17.94 -4.84 -12.12
CA TRP A 86 -16.55 -4.93 -11.63
C TRP A 86 -15.55 -5.00 -12.78
N GLN A 87 -14.44 -4.29 -12.61
CA GLN A 87 -13.33 -4.29 -13.53
C GLN A 87 -12.01 -4.41 -12.75
N PHE A 88 -11.29 -5.51 -12.91
CA PHE A 88 -9.93 -5.62 -12.42
C PHE A 88 -8.96 -4.91 -13.38
N VAL A 89 -8.01 -4.16 -12.83
CA VAL A 89 -6.97 -3.43 -13.55
C VAL A 89 -5.60 -3.91 -13.06
N HIS A 90 -4.95 -4.78 -13.84
CA HIS A 90 -3.60 -5.25 -13.52
C HIS A 90 -2.59 -4.14 -13.80
N SER A 91 -2.40 -3.25 -12.84
CA SER A 91 -1.49 -2.09 -12.95
C SER A 91 -1.18 -1.49 -11.58
N ASN A 92 -0.07 -0.75 -11.53
CA ASN A 92 0.22 0.10 -10.39
C ASN A 92 -0.77 1.26 -10.30
N PHE A 93 -1.27 1.55 -9.12
CA PHE A 93 -2.24 2.61 -8.85
C PHE A 93 -1.72 4.04 -9.17
N ARG A 94 -0.42 4.23 -9.39
CA ARG A 94 0.14 5.49 -9.89
C ARG A 94 -0.50 5.93 -11.21
N TYR A 95 -0.95 4.96 -12.01
CA TYR A 95 -1.61 5.18 -13.29
C TYR A 95 -3.13 5.32 -13.17
N LEU A 96 -3.64 5.57 -11.97
CA LEU A 96 -5.08 5.73 -11.70
C LEU A 96 -5.74 6.68 -12.71
N ARG A 97 -5.19 7.88 -12.91
CA ARG A 97 -5.76 8.86 -13.84
C ARG A 97 -5.82 8.32 -15.27
N ASN A 98 -4.73 7.71 -15.74
CA ASN A 98 -4.64 7.17 -17.09
C ASN A 98 -5.70 6.10 -17.37
N PHE A 99 -5.92 5.18 -16.41
CA PHE A 99 -6.95 4.15 -16.57
C PHE A 99 -8.36 4.70 -16.45
N MET A 100 -8.62 5.67 -15.60
CA MET A 100 -9.93 6.30 -15.53
C MET A 100 -10.24 7.03 -16.83
N ASP A 101 -9.28 7.74 -17.42
CA ASP A 101 -9.43 8.35 -18.75
C ASP A 101 -9.67 7.31 -19.85
N TYR A 102 -8.94 6.18 -19.83
CA TYR A 102 -9.13 5.08 -20.77
C TYR A 102 -10.54 4.47 -20.70
N TYR A 103 -11.11 4.35 -19.49
CA TYR A 103 -12.48 3.85 -19.29
C TYR A 103 -13.56 4.92 -19.45
N GLY A 104 -13.21 6.17 -19.78
CA GLY A 104 -14.15 7.27 -19.91
C GLY A 104 -14.79 7.69 -18.58
N VAL A 105 -14.08 7.50 -17.47
CA VAL A 105 -14.53 7.85 -16.11
C VAL A 105 -13.96 9.21 -15.73
N GLU A 106 -14.80 10.23 -15.76
CA GLU A 106 -14.41 11.60 -15.41
C GLU A 106 -14.38 11.82 -13.89
N GLN A 107 -15.33 11.20 -13.17
CA GLN A 107 -15.47 11.37 -11.72
C GLN A 107 -15.88 10.07 -11.03
N ILE A 108 -15.46 9.94 -9.76
CA ILE A 108 -15.77 8.81 -8.88
C ILE A 108 -16.43 9.28 -7.57
N ASP A 109 -17.24 8.42 -6.97
CA ASP A 109 -17.93 8.68 -5.70
C ASP A 109 -17.07 8.31 -4.49
N GLY A 110 -16.11 7.39 -4.67
CA GLY A 110 -15.19 7.04 -3.60
C GLY A 110 -13.94 6.29 -4.07
N LEU A 111 -12.88 6.43 -3.28
CA LEU A 111 -11.62 5.73 -3.47
C LEU A 111 -11.19 5.10 -2.15
N LEU A 112 -10.81 3.84 -2.23
CA LEU A 112 -10.18 3.08 -1.16
C LEU A 112 -8.73 2.75 -1.52
N GLY A 113 -7.82 2.88 -0.55
CA GLY A 113 -6.47 2.34 -0.63
C GLY A 113 -6.08 1.69 0.69
N ASP A 114 -5.78 0.40 0.67
CA ASP A 114 -5.17 -0.37 1.77
C ASP A 114 -3.68 -0.51 1.46
N LEU A 115 -2.88 0.49 1.88
CA LEU A 115 -1.50 0.63 1.45
C LEU A 115 -0.58 -0.43 2.06
N GLY A 116 0.57 -0.59 1.45
CA GLY A 116 1.60 -1.52 1.89
C GLY A 116 1.64 -2.79 1.05
N VAL A 117 2.11 -3.86 1.65
CA VAL A 117 2.24 -5.17 1.00
C VAL A 117 1.10 -6.10 1.40
N SER A 118 0.61 -6.86 0.45
CA SER A 118 -0.23 -8.00 0.75
C SER A 118 0.52 -8.95 1.70
N PHE A 119 -0.20 -9.55 2.64
CA PHE A 119 0.40 -10.54 3.55
C PHE A 119 0.91 -11.76 2.79
N HIS A 120 0.35 -12.05 1.63
CA HIS A 120 0.85 -13.04 0.70
C HIS A 120 2.35 -12.82 0.39
N HIS A 121 2.80 -11.57 0.22
CA HIS A 121 4.21 -11.26 0.01
C HIS A 121 5.13 -11.70 1.16
N PHE A 122 4.65 -11.66 2.41
CA PHE A 122 5.42 -12.12 3.56
C PHE A 122 5.33 -13.64 3.76
N ASP A 123 4.25 -14.26 3.29
CA ASP A 123 3.99 -15.68 3.44
C ASP A 123 4.56 -16.50 2.25
N CYS A 124 5.00 -15.82 1.15
CA CYS A 124 5.75 -16.39 0.04
C CYS A 124 7.25 -16.09 0.19
N PRO A 125 8.03 -17.02 0.76
CA PRO A 125 9.46 -16.77 1.05
C PRO A 125 10.26 -16.38 -0.18
N GLU A 126 9.98 -16.98 -1.33
CA GLU A 126 10.67 -16.78 -2.62
C GLU A 126 10.56 -15.34 -3.14
N ARG A 127 9.63 -14.55 -2.65
CA ARG A 127 9.46 -13.14 -3.01
C ARG A 127 10.46 -12.22 -2.28
N GLY A 128 11.14 -12.69 -1.22
CA GLY A 128 12.18 -11.97 -0.50
C GLY A 128 11.73 -10.79 0.36
N PHE A 129 10.43 -10.61 0.61
CA PHE A 129 9.92 -9.52 1.45
C PHE A 129 10.19 -9.73 2.94
N SER A 130 10.44 -10.95 3.37
CA SER A 130 10.64 -11.30 4.77
C SER A 130 12.09 -11.66 5.07
N PHE A 131 12.67 -11.05 6.09
CA PHE A 131 13.97 -11.44 6.62
C PHE A 131 13.92 -12.72 7.47
N ARG A 132 12.74 -13.29 7.68
CA ARG A 132 12.60 -14.53 8.48
C ARG A 132 13.03 -15.78 7.72
N PHE A 133 13.03 -15.73 6.41
CA PHE A 133 13.30 -16.88 5.55
C PHE A 133 14.53 -16.63 4.67
N SER A 134 15.24 -17.72 4.36
CA SER A 134 16.25 -17.71 3.30
C SER A 134 15.58 -17.66 1.93
N ALA A 135 15.88 -16.61 1.15
CA ALA A 135 15.24 -16.38 -0.14
C ALA A 135 16.06 -15.43 -1.02
N PRO A 136 15.82 -15.39 -2.35
CA PRO A 136 16.33 -14.31 -3.20
C PRO A 136 15.88 -12.93 -2.71
N LEU A 137 16.73 -11.92 -2.80
CA LEU A 137 16.40 -10.53 -2.49
C LEU A 137 15.72 -9.85 -3.67
N ASP A 138 14.49 -10.26 -3.99
CA ASP A 138 13.69 -9.66 -5.07
C ASP A 138 12.93 -8.42 -4.59
N MET A 139 11.95 -8.55 -3.75
CA MET A 139 11.05 -7.53 -3.17
C MET A 139 10.20 -6.75 -4.19
N ARG A 140 10.15 -7.14 -5.45
CA ARG A 140 9.27 -6.49 -6.44
C ARG A 140 7.84 -6.97 -6.27
N MET A 141 6.89 -6.05 -6.18
CA MET A 141 5.46 -6.35 -6.27
C MET A 141 5.11 -6.74 -7.71
N ASN A 142 5.56 -5.96 -8.69
CA ASN A 142 5.48 -6.32 -10.10
C ASN A 142 6.78 -7.02 -10.55
N GLN A 143 6.72 -8.33 -10.73
CA GLN A 143 7.88 -9.15 -11.12
C GLN A 143 8.25 -9.05 -12.62
N THR A 144 7.43 -8.39 -13.44
CA THR A 144 7.68 -8.30 -14.88
C THR A 144 8.76 -7.29 -15.26
N GLY A 145 9.22 -6.47 -14.31
CA GLY A 145 10.24 -5.45 -14.57
C GLY A 145 10.76 -4.77 -13.31
N GLY A 146 11.62 -3.79 -13.49
CA GLY A 146 12.20 -3.02 -12.39
C GLY A 146 13.44 -3.67 -11.76
N LYS A 147 14.05 -2.96 -10.82
CA LYS A 147 15.22 -3.42 -10.06
C LYS A 147 14.76 -4.26 -8.86
N THR A 148 15.50 -5.31 -8.59
CA THR A 148 15.35 -6.11 -7.36
C THR A 148 16.03 -5.43 -6.17
N ALA A 149 15.76 -5.89 -4.95
CA ALA A 149 16.50 -5.47 -3.78
C ALA A 149 17.99 -5.82 -3.88
N ALA A 150 18.32 -6.97 -4.48
CA ALA A 150 19.70 -7.35 -4.79
C ALA A 150 20.37 -6.34 -5.73
N ASP A 151 19.68 -5.89 -6.78
CA ASP A 151 20.22 -4.87 -7.70
C ASP A 151 20.54 -3.57 -6.96
N ILE A 152 19.64 -3.10 -6.11
CA ILE A 152 19.86 -1.88 -5.29
C ILE A 152 21.09 -2.04 -4.40
N LEU A 153 21.19 -3.14 -3.66
CA LEU A 153 22.31 -3.40 -2.77
C LEU A 153 23.65 -3.48 -3.50
N ASN A 154 23.64 -4.05 -4.71
CA ASN A 154 24.90 -4.28 -5.46
C ASN A 154 25.29 -3.13 -6.38
N THR A 155 24.34 -2.25 -6.78
CA THR A 155 24.63 -1.22 -7.80
C THR A 155 24.60 0.23 -7.28
N TYR A 156 23.82 0.51 -6.22
CA TYR A 156 23.73 1.88 -5.70
C TYR A 156 25.02 2.36 -5.07
N SER A 157 25.30 3.68 -5.16
CA SER A 157 26.42 4.29 -4.44
C SER A 157 26.23 4.17 -2.91
N GLU A 158 27.31 4.32 -2.13
CA GLU A 158 27.23 4.36 -0.67
C GLU A 158 26.31 5.47 -0.19
N GLU A 159 26.35 6.63 -0.86
CA GLU A 159 25.52 7.80 -0.57
C GLU A 159 24.05 7.53 -0.85
N ASP A 160 23.72 6.89 -1.99
CA ASP A 160 22.33 6.54 -2.34
C ASP A 160 21.77 5.49 -1.38
N LEU A 161 22.56 4.46 -1.04
CA LEU A 161 22.16 3.48 -0.02
C LEU A 161 21.90 4.15 1.33
N ALA A 162 22.80 5.03 1.77
CA ALA A 162 22.62 5.75 3.04
C ALA A 162 21.36 6.63 3.00
N ARG A 163 21.08 7.28 1.87
CA ARG A 163 19.86 8.09 1.66
C ARG A 163 18.60 7.23 1.75
N VAL A 164 18.53 6.10 1.04
CA VAL A 164 17.39 5.17 1.06
C VAL A 164 17.14 4.67 2.49
N LEU A 165 18.18 4.21 3.18
CA LEU A 165 18.08 3.69 4.54
C LEU A 165 17.65 4.77 5.55
N TYR A 166 18.11 6.01 5.36
CA TYR A 166 17.71 7.13 6.21
C TYR A 166 16.26 7.54 5.95
N MET A 167 15.89 7.76 4.67
CA MET A 167 14.59 8.28 4.30
C MET A 167 13.45 7.27 4.50
N TYR A 168 13.68 6.00 4.13
CA TYR A 168 12.64 4.98 4.11
C TYR A 168 12.73 3.98 5.27
N GLY A 169 13.90 3.79 5.84
CA GLY A 169 14.10 2.98 7.03
C GLY A 169 14.08 3.76 8.34
N GLU A 170 14.12 5.10 8.28
CA GLU A 170 14.27 5.96 9.46
C GLU A 170 15.46 5.50 10.34
N MET A 171 16.59 5.15 9.69
CA MET A 171 17.77 4.58 10.32
C MET A 171 18.82 5.65 10.59
N ASN A 172 19.07 5.98 11.87
CA ASN A 172 20.07 7.00 12.24
C ASN A 172 21.51 6.57 11.91
N ASN A 173 21.77 5.27 11.84
CA ASN A 173 23.05 4.66 11.48
C ASN A 173 23.17 4.28 9.99
N SER A 174 22.32 4.86 9.14
CA SER A 174 22.24 4.56 7.70
C SER A 174 23.58 4.57 6.98
N ARG A 175 24.44 5.56 7.25
CA ARG A 175 25.79 5.65 6.66
C ARG A 175 26.69 4.46 7.05
N GLN A 176 26.61 4.03 8.31
CA GLN A 176 27.41 2.88 8.78
C GLN A 176 26.96 1.58 8.11
N ILE A 177 25.64 1.41 7.95
CA ILE A 177 25.07 0.24 7.28
C ILE A 177 25.40 0.27 5.78
N ALA A 178 25.25 1.40 5.11
CA ALA A 178 25.63 1.56 3.71
C ALA A 178 27.09 1.19 3.47
N LYS A 179 28.02 1.67 4.31
CA LYS A 179 29.43 1.30 4.26
C LYS A 179 29.66 -0.20 4.44
N LYS A 180 28.93 -0.85 5.38
CA LYS A 180 29.00 -2.31 5.54
C LYS A 180 28.53 -3.05 4.29
N ILE A 181 27.42 -2.61 3.67
CA ILE A 181 26.88 -3.18 2.43
C ILE A 181 27.94 -3.09 1.31
N VAL A 182 28.48 -1.89 1.07
CA VAL A 182 29.50 -1.66 0.04
C VAL A 182 30.76 -2.50 0.29
N SER A 183 31.23 -2.61 1.54
CA SER A 183 32.34 -3.47 1.92
C SER A 183 32.05 -4.96 1.75
N ALA A 184 30.82 -5.40 1.99
CA ALA A 184 30.42 -6.80 1.82
C ALA A 184 30.33 -7.17 0.33
N ARG A 185 29.62 -6.36 -0.47
CA ARG A 185 29.44 -6.62 -1.90
C ARG A 185 30.73 -6.58 -2.71
N SER A 186 31.75 -5.85 -2.24
CA SER A 186 33.07 -5.84 -2.91
C SER A 186 33.79 -7.19 -2.85
N LYS A 187 33.40 -8.08 -1.91
CA LYS A 187 33.94 -9.43 -1.77
C LYS A 187 33.08 -10.47 -2.46
N LYS A 188 31.76 -10.34 -2.33
CA LYS A 188 30.74 -11.22 -2.90
C LYS A 188 29.44 -10.44 -3.03
N ALA A 189 28.77 -10.52 -4.19
CA ALA A 189 27.45 -9.94 -4.39
C ALA A 189 26.46 -10.43 -3.32
N ILE A 190 25.57 -9.52 -2.88
CA ILE A 190 24.53 -9.82 -1.90
C ILE A 190 23.25 -10.12 -2.68
N GLU A 191 22.89 -11.39 -2.75
CA GLU A 191 21.78 -11.87 -3.57
C GLU A 191 20.64 -12.45 -2.75
N ARG A 192 20.92 -12.80 -1.46
CA ARG A 192 19.99 -13.53 -0.62
C ARG A 192 19.74 -12.86 0.73
N THR A 193 18.58 -13.11 1.29
CA THR A 193 18.15 -12.55 2.57
C THR A 193 19.09 -12.91 3.71
N GLU A 194 19.54 -14.17 3.79
CA GLU A 194 20.46 -14.62 4.82
C GLU A 194 21.84 -13.94 4.76
N GLU A 195 22.30 -13.57 3.58
CA GLU A 195 23.57 -12.84 3.42
C GLU A 195 23.46 -11.41 3.99
N LEU A 196 22.33 -10.75 3.70
CA LEU A 196 22.02 -9.42 4.23
C LEU A 196 21.84 -9.46 5.77
N VAL A 197 21.13 -10.47 6.28
CA VAL A 197 20.95 -10.71 7.72
C VAL A 197 22.29 -10.95 8.40
N ALA A 198 23.13 -11.85 7.85
CA ALA A 198 24.46 -12.17 8.37
C ALA A 198 25.35 -10.93 8.50
N MET A 199 25.32 -10.07 7.51
CA MET A 199 26.11 -8.82 7.50
C MET A 199 25.72 -7.89 8.66
N LEU A 200 24.41 -7.77 8.96
CA LEU A 200 23.93 -6.92 10.06
C LEU A 200 24.15 -7.54 11.43
N VAL A 201 23.87 -8.83 11.57
CA VAL A 201 23.95 -9.55 12.86
C VAL A 201 25.39 -9.90 13.21
N GLY A 202 26.30 -9.91 12.21
CA GLY A 202 27.69 -10.30 12.40
C GLY A 202 27.90 -11.81 12.59
N LYS A 203 26.87 -12.61 12.35
CA LYS A 203 26.90 -14.07 12.34
C LYS A 203 26.08 -14.59 11.18
N THR A 204 26.57 -15.61 10.48
CA THR A 204 25.75 -16.34 9.53
C THR A 204 24.61 -17.01 10.30
N PRO A 205 23.33 -16.75 9.97
CA PRO A 205 22.22 -17.46 10.60
C PRO A 205 22.40 -18.97 10.43
N SER A 206 22.09 -19.73 11.45
CA SER A 206 22.11 -21.18 11.36
C SER A 206 21.03 -21.63 10.38
N LEU A 207 21.42 -22.23 9.28
CA LEU A 207 20.51 -22.90 8.36
C LEU A 207 20.36 -24.36 8.83
N PRO A 208 19.15 -24.92 8.83
CA PRO A 208 18.98 -26.36 9.01
C PRO A 208 19.73 -27.15 7.94
N LEU A 209 20.35 -28.25 8.34
CA LEU A 209 21.34 -28.99 7.54
C LEU A 209 20.80 -29.85 6.39
N GLN A 210 19.52 -29.75 5.99
CA GLN A 210 18.97 -30.67 4.96
C GLN A 210 18.10 -29.96 3.91
N GLY A 211 18.55 -30.01 2.66
CA GLY A 211 17.79 -29.78 1.44
C GLY A 211 17.48 -28.30 1.16
N GLY A 212 17.46 -27.87 -0.06
CA GLY A 212 17.18 -26.53 -0.62
C GLY A 212 17.04 -25.37 0.38
N THR A 213 17.71 -24.28 0.10
CA THR A 213 17.78 -23.17 1.07
C THR A 213 16.55 -22.24 1.08
N ASP A 214 15.71 -22.27 0.04
CA ASP A 214 14.58 -21.39 -0.09
C ASP A 214 13.43 -21.76 0.88
N GLY A 215 12.89 -20.74 1.57
CA GLY A 215 11.81 -20.90 2.54
C GLY A 215 12.23 -21.41 3.92
N GLN A 216 13.52 -21.66 4.17
CA GLN A 216 13.99 -22.06 5.49
C GLN A 216 14.00 -20.86 6.44
N GLU A 217 13.49 -21.08 7.67
CA GLU A 217 13.43 -20.03 8.69
C GLU A 217 14.83 -19.73 9.25
N LEU A 218 15.15 -18.45 9.36
CA LEU A 218 16.43 -17.98 9.89
C LEU A 218 16.36 -17.74 11.39
N ASP A 219 17.33 -18.24 12.13
CA ASP A 219 17.48 -17.92 13.55
C ASP A 219 18.03 -16.50 13.73
N ILE A 220 17.15 -15.56 14.05
CA ILE A 220 17.46 -14.14 14.16
C ILE A 220 17.36 -13.68 15.61
N PRO A 221 18.46 -13.14 16.17
CA PRO A 221 18.45 -12.57 17.52
C PRO A 221 17.36 -11.49 17.67
N THR A 222 16.60 -11.54 18.76
CA THR A 222 15.49 -10.61 19.02
C THR A 222 15.93 -9.14 18.93
N GLY A 223 17.15 -8.81 19.37
CA GLY A 223 17.70 -7.45 19.31
C GLY A 223 17.93 -6.92 17.90
N ALA A 224 18.12 -7.80 16.90
CA ALA A 224 18.35 -7.41 15.51
C ALA A 224 17.04 -7.22 14.70
N LYS A 225 15.94 -7.81 15.14
CA LYS A 225 14.66 -7.84 14.39
C LYS A 225 14.16 -6.44 14.01
N LYS A 226 14.27 -5.48 14.93
CA LYS A 226 13.81 -4.10 14.67
C LYS A 226 14.65 -3.39 13.60
N GLU A 227 15.95 -3.59 13.61
CA GLU A 227 16.84 -2.99 12.61
C GLU A 227 16.68 -3.64 11.24
N LEU A 228 16.54 -4.96 11.20
CA LEU A 228 16.23 -5.70 9.99
C LEU A 228 14.88 -5.28 9.39
N ALA A 229 13.84 -5.14 10.20
CA ALA A 229 12.54 -4.67 9.72
C ALA A 229 12.64 -3.30 9.03
N LYS A 230 13.42 -2.37 9.59
CA LYS A 230 13.66 -1.05 8.99
C LYS A 230 14.45 -1.13 7.68
N LEU A 231 15.46 -1.99 7.63
CA LEU A 231 16.26 -2.20 6.43
C LEU A 231 15.41 -2.79 5.30
N PHE A 232 14.64 -3.84 5.58
CA PHE A 232 13.77 -4.48 4.61
C PHE A 232 12.64 -3.54 4.15
N GLN A 233 12.07 -2.76 5.05
CA GLN A 233 11.12 -1.70 4.70
C GLN A 233 11.74 -0.68 3.74
N ALA A 234 12.96 -0.21 4.01
CA ALA A 234 13.63 0.77 3.17
C ALA A 234 13.89 0.25 1.75
N LEU A 235 14.38 -0.99 1.65
CA LEU A 235 14.62 -1.64 0.35
C LEU A 235 13.31 -1.84 -0.41
N ARG A 236 12.26 -2.35 0.23
CA ARG A 236 10.95 -2.58 -0.36
C ARG A 236 10.36 -1.28 -0.94
N ILE A 237 10.39 -0.20 -0.16
CA ILE A 237 9.88 1.11 -0.59
C ILE A 237 10.64 1.62 -1.82
N GLU A 238 11.97 1.46 -1.82
CA GLU A 238 12.81 1.89 -2.96
C GLU A 238 12.57 1.02 -4.20
N VAL A 239 12.52 -0.32 -4.05
CA VAL A 239 12.27 -1.27 -5.15
C VAL A 239 10.96 -0.95 -5.88
N ASN A 240 9.90 -0.64 -5.12
CA ASN A 240 8.55 -0.46 -5.66
C ASN A 240 8.17 1.01 -5.87
N ASP A 241 9.07 1.95 -5.55
CA ASP A 241 8.78 3.41 -5.56
C ASP A 241 7.43 3.74 -4.90
N GLU A 242 7.19 3.13 -3.72
CA GLU A 242 5.90 3.21 -3.03
C GLU A 242 5.50 4.65 -2.72
N MET A 243 6.47 5.49 -2.33
CA MET A 243 6.19 6.89 -1.98
C MET A 243 5.87 7.75 -3.20
N GLY A 244 6.50 7.48 -4.36
CA GLY A 244 6.20 8.12 -5.63
C GLY A 244 4.79 7.75 -6.10
N ALA A 245 4.51 6.45 -6.14
CA ALA A 245 3.20 5.93 -6.53
C ALA A 245 2.05 6.48 -5.65
N LEU A 246 2.26 6.54 -4.33
CA LEU A 246 1.28 7.12 -3.39
C LEU A 246 0.98 8.60 -3.72
N ARG A 247 2.01 9.41 -4.00
CA ARG A 247 1.82 10.82 -4.33
C ARG A 247 1.04 11.02 -5.63
N GLU A 248 1.38 10.25 -6.67
CA GLU A 248 0.70 10.29 -7.96
C GLU A 248 -0.78 9.88 -7.82
N MET A 249 -1.05 8.82 -7.07
CA MET A 249 -2.40 8.33 -6.78
C MET A 249 -3.23 9.39 -6.02
N LEU A 250 -2.67 10.01 -4.98
CA LEU A 250 -3.36 11.04 -4.21
C LEU A 250 -3.75 12.26 -5.06
N MET A 251 -2.86 12.68 -5.96
CA MET A 251 -3.16 13.78 -6.89
C MET A 251 -4.29 13.39 -7.85
N ALA A 252 -4.21 12.19 -8.45
CA ALA A 252 -5.27 11.67 -9.31
C ALA A 252 -6.61 11.55 -8.56
N ALA A 253 -6.60 11.06 -7.33
CA ALA A 253 -7.80 10.95 -6.49
C ALA A 253 -8.43 12.31 -6.21
N LYS A 254 -7.62 13.35 -5.94
CA LYS A 254 -8.13 14.71 -5.73
C LYS A 254 -8.92 15.21 -6.93
N ASP A 255 -8.43 14.95 -8.15
CA ASP A 255 -9.04 15.45 -9.37
C ASP A 255 -10.27 14.60 -9.79
N LEU A 256 -10.24 13.29 -9.50
CA LEU A 256 -11.32 12.37 -9.87
C LEU A 256 -12.51 12.38 -8.89
N LEU A 257 -12.30 12.70 -7.63
CA LEU A 257 -13.38 12.67 -6.63
C LEU A 257 -14.40 13.77 -6.89
N LYS A 258 -15.69 13.39 -6.94
CA LYS A 258 -16.81 14.32 -6.93
C LYS A 258 -16.89 15.10 -5.62
N PRO A 259 -17.49 16.30 -5.61
CA PRO A 259 -17.95 16.92 -4.36
C PRO A 259 -18.83 15.94 -3.56
N GLY A 260 -18.52 15.78 -2.26
CA GLY A 260 -19.16 14.77 -1.39
C GLY A 260 -18.57 13.37 -1.50
N GLY A 261 -17.74 13.08 -2.50
CA GLY A 261 -17.03 11.80 -2.63
C GLY A 261 -16.01 11.58 -1.53
N ARG A 262 -15.74 10.32 -1.20
CA ARG A 262 -14.88 9.92 -0.08
C ARG A 262 -13.56 9.32 -0.54
N ILE A 263 -12.48 9.71 0.14
CA ILE A 263 -11.18 9.04 0.07
C ILE A 263 -10.92 8.36 1.42
N VAL A 264 -10.63 7.07 1.37
CA VAL A 264 -10.41 6.21 2.52
C VAL A 264 -9.07 5.51 2.36
N ILE A 265 -8.12 5.78 3.24
CA ILE A 265 -6.76 5.24 3.14
C ILE A 265 -6.35 4.59 4.46
N LEU A 266 -5.95 3.33 4.37
CA LEU A 266 -5.24 2.59 5.41
C LEU A 266 -3.74 2.73 5.18
N THR A 267 -3.00 3.00 6.23
CA THR A 267 -1.53 3.12 6.23
C THR A 267 -0.93 2.27 7.33
N TYR A 268 0.28 1.72 7.13
CA TYR A 268 0.91 0.79 8.09
C TYR A 268 2.23 1.29 8.65
N HIS A 269 2.79 2.35 8.10
CA HIS A 269 4.01 2.97 8.63
C HIS A 269 3.97 4.51 8.56
N SER A 270 4.88 5.12 9.32
CA SER A 270 4.95 6.56 9.55
C SER A 270 5.07 7.40 8.28
N LEU A 271 5.74 6.89 7.25
CA LEU A 271 6.00 7.64 6.01
C LEU A 271 4.72 7.79 5.19
N GLU A 272 3.98 6.69 4.98
CA GLU A 272 2.66 6.72 4.32
C GLU A 272 1.72 7.63 5.08
N ASP A 273 1.58 7.38 6.40
CA ASP A 273 0.67 8.12 7.27
C ASP A 273 0.92 9.63 7.21
N ARG A 274 2.19 10.04 7.18
CA ARG A 274 2.59 11.45 7.10
C ARG A 274 2.18 12.08 5.77
N ILE A 275 2.39 11.39 4.64
CA ILE A 275 2.01 11.88 3.31
C ILE A 275 0.50 12.02 3.23
N VAL A 276 -0.26 10.97 3.54
CA VAL A 276 -1.73 10.96 3.49
C VAL A 276 -2.33 12.02 4.41
N LYS A 277 -1.88 12.08 5.67
CA LYS A 277 -2.32 13.08 6.65
C LYS A 277 -2.12 14.50 6.14
N ASN A 278 -0.92 14.81 5.64
CA ASN A 278 -0.59 16.15 5.17
C ASN A 278 -1.42 16.50 3.94
N PHE A 279 -1.51 15.58 2.98
CA PHE A 279 -2.30 15.76 1.76
C PHE A 279 -3.78 16.01 2.05
N LEU A 280 -4.42 15.18 2.85
CA LEU A 280 -5.85 15.35 3.19
C LEU A 280 -6.12 16.65 3.95
N ARG A 281 -5.13 17.17 4.68
CA ARG A 281 -5.24 18.43 5.41
C ARG A 281 -5.03 19.66 4.53
N SER A 282 -4.10 19.61 3.58
CA SER A 282 -3.68 20.77 2.79
C SER A 282 -4.18 20.76 1.34
N GLY A 283 -4.53 19.58 0.82
CA GLY A 283 -4.87 19.38 -0.59
C GLY A 283 -3.67 19.40 -1.55
N ASN A 284 -2.44 19.39 -1.01
CA ASN A 284 -1.21 19.38 -1.80
C ASN A 284 -0.15 18.43 -1.20
N LEU A 285 0.83 18.05 -2.02
CA LEU A 285 1.88 17.08 -1.64
C LEU A 285 2.95 17.66 -0.70
N ASP A 286 3.11 18.97 -0.70
CA ASP A 286 4.08 19.67 0.15
C ASP A 286 3.57 19.83 1.58
N GLY A 287 2.28 19.56 1.80
CA GLY A 287 1.63 19.75 3.10
C GLY A 287 1.51 21.23 3.52
N LYS A 288 1.72 22.14 2.56
CA LYS A 288 1.63 23.57 2.80
C LYS A 288 0.17 23.99 3.01
N ILE A 289 -0.10 24.53 4.18
CA ILE A 289 -1.44 24.99 4.53
C ILE A 289 -1.63 26.41 4.00
N GLU A 290 -2.59 26.55 3.09
CA GLU A 290 -3.10 27.84 2.65
C GLU A 290 -4.30 28.22 3.49
N LYS A 291 -4.44 29.53 3.78
CA LYS A 291 -5.54 30.06 4.57
C LYS A 291 -6.18 31.23 3.84
N ASP A 292 -7.50 31.36 4.03
CA ASP A 292 -8.21 32.56 3.60
C ASP A 292 -7.90 33.77 4.53
N PHE A 293 -8.45 34.93 4.19
CA PHE A 293 -8.28 36.16 4.96
C PHE A 293 -8.75 36.01 6.41
N TYR A 294 -9.70 35.10 6.70
CA TYR A 294 -10.24 34.83 8.01
C TYR A 294 -9.47 33.77 8.80
N GLY A 295 -8.42 33.22 8.22
CA GLY A 295 -7.58 32.18 8.82
C GLY A 295 -8.11 30.76 8.67
N ASN A 296 -9.17 30.52 7.89
CA ASN A 296 -9.67 29.18 7.59
C ASN A 296 -8.73 28.48 6.60
N ILE A 297 -8.53 27.18 6.80
CA ILE A 297 -7.70 26.37 5.91
C ILE A 297 -8.41 26.21 4.57
N LEU A 298 -7.73 26.56 3.49
CA LEU A 298 -8.15 26.31 2.13
C LEU A 298 -7.68 24.89 1.75
N SER A 299 -8.56 23.92 1.89
CA SER A 299 -8.32 22.54 1.48
C SER A 299 -9.51 22.06 0.65
N PRO A 300 -9.26 21.28 -0.42
CA PRO A 300 -10.32 20.62 -1.17
C PRO A 300 -10.98 19.48 -0.38
N PHE A 301 -10.49 19.17 0.82
CA PHE A 301 -10.96 18.08 1.63
C PHE A 301 -11.43 18.54 3.02
N LYS A 302 -12.53 17.92 3.48
CA LYS A 302 -12.96 17.92 4.87
C LYS A 302 -12.51 16.59 5.49
N VAL A 303 -11.58 16.63 6.43
CA VAL A 303 -11.12 15.44 7.15
C VAL A 303 -12.25 14.94 8.04
N ILE A 304 -12.67 13.69 7.84
CA ILE A 304 -13.72 13.01 8.60
C ILE A 304 -13.08 12.18 9.71
N GLU A 305 -12.08 11.33 9.35
CA GLU A 305 -11.34 10.52 10.31
C GLU A 305 -9.84 10.87 10.26
N LYS A 306 -9.30 11.16 11.44
CA LYS A 306 -7.93 11.72 11.57
C LYS A 306 -6.83 10.69 11.76
N GLY A 307 -7.17 9.41 11.77
CA GLY A 307 -6.24 8.31 11.97
C GLY A 307 -6.73 7.34 13.05
N LEU A 308 -7.87 6.70 12.79
CA LEU A 308 -8.40 5.62 13.62
C LEU A 308 -7.47 4.43 13.57
N THR A 309 -7.17 3.84 14.72
CA THR A 309 -6.41 2.60 14.83
C THR A 309 -7.33 1.41 15.08
N ALA A 310 -6.89 0.23 14.70
CA ALA A 310 -7.64 -1.00 14.95
C ALA A 310 -7.96 -1.18 16.44
N SER A 311 -9.15 -1.69 16.75
CA SER A 311 -9.56 -2.00 18.11
C SER A 311 -8.74 -3.17 18.69
N ALA A 312 -8.75 -3.34 20.02
CA ALA A 312 -8.08 -4.47 20.65
C ALA A 312 -8.66 -5.80 20.16
N GLU A 313 -9.97 -5.85 19.95
CA GLU A 313 -10.68 -7.03 19.42
C GLU A 313 -10.26 -7.33 17.98
N GLU A 314 -10.18 -6.33 17.13
CA GLU A 314 -9.66 -6.48 15.75
C GLU A 314 -8.23 -7.02 15.77
N VAL A 315 -7.36 -6.46 16.62
CA VAL A 315 -5.94 -6.88 16.71
C VAL A 315 -5.80 -8.30 17.25
N GLU A 316 -6.72 -8.76 18.09
CA GLU A 316 -6.74 -10.15 18.58
C GLU A 316 -7.08 -11.13 17.45
N HIS A 317 -8.09 -10.81 16.63
CA HIS A 317 -8.51 -11.64 15.49
C HIS A 317 -7.61 -11.47 14.25
N ASN A 318 -7.11 -10.27 14.03
CA ASN A 318 -6.22 -9.90 12.93
C ASN A 318 -5.00 -9.12 13.45
N PRO A 319 -3.96 -9.81 13.99
CA PRO A 319 -2.76 -9.16 14.54
C PRO A 319 -2.05 -8.23 13.57
N ARG A 320 -2.30 -8.40 12.29
CA ARG A 320 -1.73 -7.62 11.19
C ARG A 320 -2.32 -6.21 11.10
N ALA A 321 -3.55 -6.02 11.62
CA ALA A 321 -4.18 -4.70 11.73
C ALA A 321 -3.53 -3.80 12.81
N ARG A 322 -2.64 -4.33 13.67
CA ARG A 322 -2.03 -3.58 14.78
C ARG A 322 -1.42 -2.24 14.38
N SER A 323 -0.80 -2.17 13.22
CA SER A 323 -0.13 -0.95 12.72
C SER A 323 -1.02 -0.13 11.81
N ALA A 324 -2.22 -0.61 11.48
CA ALA A 324 -3.14 0.05 10.59
C ALA A 324 -3.63 1.38 11.17
N LYS A 325 -3.65 2.40 10.31
CA LYS A 325 -4.29 3.69 10.58
C LYS A 325 -5.19 4.08 9.45
N LEU A 326 -6.47 4.20 9.75
CA LEU A 326 -7.50 4.60 8.81
C LEU A 326 -7.64 6.12 8.78
N ARG A 327 -7.58 6.70 7.60
CA ARG A 327 -7.86 8.12 7.34
C ARG A 327 -8.99 8.24 6.34
N VAL A 328 -9.94 9.12 6.64
CA VAL A 328 -11.10 9.38 5.79
C VAL A 328 -11.23 10.87 5.58
N ALA A 329 -11.44 11.28 4.33
CA ALA A 329 -11.78 12.63 4.00
C ALA A 329 -12.87 12.69 2.92
N GLU A 330 -13.62 13.78 2.91
CA GLU A 330 -14.66 14.09 1.95
C GLU A 330 -14.20 15.22 1.05
N LYS A 331 -14.39 15.07 -0.25
CA LYS A 331 -14.12 16.13 -1.23
C LYS A 331 -15.15 17.25 -1.05
N LEU A 332 -14.68 18.46 -0.87
CA LEU A 332 -15.53 19.64 -0.82
C LEU A 332 -15.87 20.11 -2.24
N ALA A 333 -17.04 20.76 -2.38
CA ALA A 333 -17.33 21.53 -3.57
C ALA A 333 -16.34 22.68 -3.72
N GLU A 334 -15.93 22.97 -4.95
CA GLU A 334 -15.15 24.17 -5.22
C GLU A 334 -15.98 25.41 -4.81
N LYS A 335 -15.39 26.29 -4.02
CA LYS A 335 -16.04 27.57 -3.75
C LYS A 335 -16.06 28.35 -5.05
N GLU A 336 -17.24 28.66 -5.56
CA GLU A 336 -17.35 29.66 -6.62
C GLU A 336 -16.65 30.94 -6.12
N GLU A 337 -15.61 31.37 -6.80
CA GLU A 337 -15.09 32.71 -6.65
C GLU A 337 -16.26 33.64 -7.06
N LYS A 338 -16.98 34.14 -6.06
CA LYS A 338 -17.90 35.25 -6.31
C LYS A 338 -17.05 36.38 -6.86
N GLY A 339 -17.13 36.53 -8.19
CA GLY A 339 -16.42 37.57 -8.91
C GLY A 339 -16.63 38.90 -8.22
N LEU A 340 -15.53 39.50 -7.81
CA LEU A 340 -15.43 40.92 -7.52
C LEU A 340 -15.62 41.69 -8.85
N ASN A 341 -16.84 41.70 -9.35
CA ASN A 341 -17.29 42.65 -10.36
C ASN A 341 -18.42 43.48 -9.74
N GLY A 342 -18.01 44.56 -9.14
CA GLY A 342 -18.84 45.63 -8.63
C GLY A 342 -18.02 46.89 -8.53
#